data_8aaa759bc259f854b4ae56e372f9bfd8
#
_entry.id   8aaa759bc259f854b4ae56e372f9bfd8
#
_cell.length_a   1.000
_cell.length_b   1.000
_cell.length_c   1.000
_cell.angle_alpha   90.00
_cell.angle_beta   90.00
_cell.angle_gamma   90.00
#
_symmetry.space_group_name_H-M   'P 1'
#
loop_
_entity.id
_entity.type
_entity.pdbx_description
1 polymer ?
#
loop_
_entity_poly.entity_id
_entity_poly.type
_entity_poly.pdbx_seq_one_letter_code
_entity_poly.pdbx_strand_id
1 'polypeptide(L)'
;MFQKGIVRKRTRSFYYVDCEGETRLCRVKGNLFQESRYDEKIAVGDLVEIDLDASEDAGWIHKILPRKSRLSRHIPERQLEQVIVANADQILIVASLKKPDFRNGVVDRLLVAGLRGDLEPILILNKTDLGSEAEFLIIRDLYNDLGYRVLGISAKQGIGIEEVRDSLKNKISVLAGHSGVGKSSLVKALYPDWEIRIGAVNQKVGKGRHTTTLAEMFPLPEGGFLVDTPGVRELRPWDVEKAELDQYFVEFEVRENCHFSSCSHRHEPNCAVLASLEAGQIHPLRYNSYLAMYNSLEN
;
A
#
# COMPACT_ATOMS: atom_id res chain seq x y z
N MET A 1 -12.21 -21.38 -24.67
CA MET A 1 -11.11 -20.46 -25.06
C MET A 1 -10.75 -19.69 -23.82
N PHE A 2 -9.45 -19.66 -23.43
CA PHE A 2 -9.04 -18.92 -22.24
C PHE A 2 -9.00 -17.43 -22.51
N GLN A 3 -9.60 -16.65 -21.61
CA GLN A 3 -9.57 -15.21 -21.62
C GLN A 3 -8.75 -14.72 -20.42
N LYS A 4 -7.99 -13.63 -20.60
CA LYS A 4 -7.26 -13.00 -19.50
C LYS A 4 -8.13 -11.93 -18.85
N GLY A 5 -8.03 -11.82 -17.53
CA GLY A 5 -8.72 -10.79 -16.78
C GLY A 5 -8.00 -10.43 -15.50
N ILE A 6 -8.45 -9.37 -14.85
CA ILE A 6 -7.93 -8.89 -13.56
C ILE A 6 -8.98 -9.09 -12.46
N VAL A 7 -8.57 -9.65 -11.32
CA VAL A 7 -9.45 -9.86 -10.18
C VAL A 7 -9.74 -8.52 -9.50
N ARG A 8 -10.97 -8.02 -9.63
CA ARG A 8 -11.39 -6.74 -9.03
C ARG A 8 -11.90 -6.87 -7.61
N LYS A 9 -12.56 -7.99 -7.31
CA LYS A 9 -13.18 -8.24 -6.00
C LYS A 9 -13.18 -9.72 -5.71
N ARG A 10 -13.01 -10.04 -4.44
CA ARG A 10 -13.11 -11.40 -3.91
C ARG A 10 -14.21 -11.47 -2.86
N THR A 11 -14.96 -12.56 -2.89
CA THR A 11 -15.88 -12.97 -1.82
C THR A 11 -15.42 -14.32 -1.23
N ARG A 12 -16.21 -14.91 -0.34
CA ARG A 12 -15.90 -16.25 0.21
C ARG A 12 -15.89 -17.34 -0.87
N SER A 13 -16.76 -17.22 -1.88
CA SER A 13 -17.03 -18.30 -2.85
C SER A 13 -16.76 -17.89 -4.28
N PHE A 14 -16.62 -16.60 -4.58
CA PHE A 14 -16.54 -16.07 -5.93
C PHE A 14 -15.48 -14.99 -6.08
N TYR A 15 -15.03 -14.83 -7.31
CA TYR A 15 -14.13 -13.77 -7.77
C TYR A 15 -14.84 -13.01 -8.89
N TYR A 16 -14.77 -11.69 -8.82
CA TYR A 16 -15.23 -10.82 -9.89
C TYR A 16 -14.01 -10.42 -10.71
N VAL A 17 -13.97 -10.90 -11.94
CA VAL A 17 -12.84 -10.72 -12.86
C VAL A 17 -13.25 -9.76 -13.95
N ASP A 18 -12.49 -8.70 -14.14
CA ASP A 18 -12.67 -7.78 -15.24
C ASP A 18 -11.94 -8.31 -16.47
N CYS A 19 -12.67 -8.47 -17.56
CA CYS A 19 -12.17 -8.91 -18.85
C CYS A 19 -12.55 -7.85 -19.87
N GLU A 20 -11.60 -6.97 -20.21
CA GLU A 20 -11.79 -5.90 -21.21
C GLU A 20 -12.99 -4.98 -20.91
N GLY A 21 -13.22 -4.65 -19.63
CA GLY A 21 -14.30 -3.79 -19.17
C GLY A 21 -15.60 -4.53 -18.81
N GLU A 22 -15.70 -5.83 -19.08
CA GLU A 22 -16.81 -6.66 -18.65
C GLU A 22 -16.47 -7.44 -17.38
N THR A 23 -17.30 -7.31 -16.35
CA THR A 23 -17.11 -8.08 -15.11
C THR A 23 -17.73 -9.46 -15.22
N ARG A 24 -16.92 -10.50 -15.04
CA ARG A 24 -17.31 -11.90 -15.04
C ARG A 24 -17.28 -12.47 -13.62
N LEU A 25 -18.31 -13.22 -13.25
CA LEU A 25 -18.33 -13.98 -12.00
C LEU A 25 -17.54 -15.27 -12.23
N CYS A 26 -16.57 -15.57 -11.35
CA CYS A 26 -15.69 -16.72 -11.52
C CYS A 26 -15.57 -17.53 -10.23
N ARG A 27 -15.32 -18.83 -10.37
CA ARG A 27 -14.92 -19.76 -9.31
C ARG A 27 -13.50 -20.27 -9.56
N VAL A 28 -12.92 -20.90 -8.57
CA VAL A 28 -11.60 -21.52 -8.69
C VAL A 28 -11.74 -23.01 -8.89
N LYS A 29 -11.00 -23.56 -9.82
CA LYS A 29 -10.92 -25.02 -10.02
C LYS A 29 -10.15 -25.65 -8.86
N GLY A 30 -10.68 -26.72 -8.27
CA GLY A 30 -10.19 -27.28 -7.00
C GLY A 30 -8.72 -27.72 -6.96
N ASN A 31 -8.10 -27.96 -8.11
CA ASN A 31 -6.69 -28.35 -8.23
C ASN A 31 -5.71 -27.15 -8.31
N LEU A 32 -6.18 -25.90 -8.45
CA LEU A 32 -5.32 -24.72 -8.62
C LEU A 32 -4.38 -24.51 -7.43
N PHE A 33 -4.77 -24.94 -6.24
CA PHE A 33 -4.00 -24.78 -4.99
C PHE A 33 -3.25 -26.04 -4.54
N GLN A 34 -3.38 -27.16 -5.26
CA GLN A 34 -2.72 -28.42 -4.89
C GLN A 34 -1.23 -28.43 -5.25
N GLU A 35 -0.80 -27.63 -6.22
CA GLU A 35 0.59 -27.56 -6.68
C GLU A 35 1.40 -26.44 -6.03
N SER A 36 0.76 -25.48 -5.34
CA SER A 36 1.48 -24.37 -4.69
C SER A 36 1.81 -24.74 -3.24
N ARG A 37 3.11 -24.69 -2.90
CA ARG A 37 3.63 -24.83 -1.52
C ARG A 37 3.19 -23.71 -0.57
N TYR A 38 2.44 -22.72 -1.05
CA TYR A 38 1.97 -21.55 -0.33
C TYR A 38 0.45 -21.50 -0.43
N ASP A 39 -0.21 -21.10 0.63
CA ASP A 39 -1.64 -20.79 0.68
C ASP A 39 -1.93 -19.51 -0.18
N GLU A 40 -1.46 -19.52 -1.43
CA GLU A 40 -1.55 -18.43 -2.38
C GLU A 40 -3.00 -18.22 -2.82
N LYS A 41 -3.74 -17.63 -1.91
CA LYS A 41 -5.10 -17.21 -2.26
C LYS A 41 -5.01 -16.12 -3.32
N ILE A 42 -5.86 -16.24 -4.33
CA ILE A 42 -6.03 -15.20 -5.33
C ILE A 42 -6.33 -13.88 -4.62
N ALA A 43 -5.53 -12.87 -4.91
CA ALA A 43 -5.68 -11.52 -4.38
C ALA A 43 -6.38 -10.60 -5.39
N VAL A 44 -6.88 -9.49 -4.90
CA VAL A 44 -7.35 -8.40 -5.77
C VAL A 44 -6.15 -7.85 -6.56
N GLY A 45 -6.31 -7.62 -7.85
CA GLY A 45 -5.24 -7.24 -8.76
C GLY A 45 -4.52 -8.41 -9.45
N ASP A 46 -4.78 -9.66 -9.05
CA ASP A 46 -4.21 -10.79 -9.77
C ASP A 46 -4.70 -10.84 -11.21
N LEU A 47 -3.76 -11.04 -12.12
CA LEU A 47 -4.04 -11.37 -13.50
C LEU A 47 -4.28 -12.88 -13.59
N VAL A 48 -5.39 -13.27 -14.18
CA VAL A 48 -5.83 -14.67 -14.26
C VAL A 48 -6.23 -15.07 -15.65
N GLU A 49 -6.11 -16.36 -15.94
CA GLU A 49 -6.72 -16.98 -17.12
C GLU A 49 -8.02 -17.65 -16.71
N ILE A 50 -9.11 -17.28 -17.35
CA ILE A 50 -10.44 -17.82 -17.08
C ILE A 50 -10.98 -18.57 -18.30
N ASP A 51 -11.78 -19.58 -18.04
CA ASP A 51 -12.59 -20.29 -19.03
C ASP A 51 -14.05 -19.93 -18.81
N LEU A 52 -14.69 -19.48 -19.86
CA LEU A 52 -16.10 -19.12 -19.86
C LEU A 52 -16.86 -20.26 -20.57
N ASP A 53 -17.46 -21.13 -19.81
CA ASP A 53 -18.43 -22.09 -20.38
C ASP A 53 -19.75 -21.38 -20.57
N ALA A 54 -20.24 -21.37 -21.81
CA ALA A 54 -21.50 -20.74 -22.17
C ALA A 54 -22.73 -21.38 -21.49
N SER A 55 -22.56 -22.54 -20.91
CA SER A 55 -23.60 -23.31 -20.20
C SER A 55 -23.63 -23.05 -18.67
N GLU A 56 -22.64 -22.32 -18.13
CA GLU A 56 -22.54 -22.06 -16.69
C GLU A 56 -22.71 -20.56 -16.36
N ASP A 57 -23.33 -20.27 -15.22
CA ASP A 57 -23.52 -18.89 -14.71
C ASP A 57 -22.21 -18.23 -14.24
N ALA A 58 -21.13 -19.00 -14.08
CA ALA A 58 -19.84 -18.53 -13.60
C ALA A 58 -18.68 -19.17 -14.36
N GLY A 59 -17.69 -18.37 -14.72
CA GLY A 59 -16.44 -18.85 -15.31
C GLY A 59 -15.53 -19.55 -14.28
N TRP A 60 -14.49 -20.19 -14.78
CA TRP A 60 -13.51 -20.91 -13.98
C TRP A 60 -12.13 -20.28 -14.11
N ILE A 61 -11.49 -19.94 -12.98
CA ILE A 61 -10.10 -19.52 -12.94
C ILE A 61 -9.22 -20.77 -13.01
N HIS A 62 -8.40 -20.84 -14.06
CA HIS A 62 -7.49 -21.95 -14.31
C HIS A 62 -6.06 -21.65 -13.90
N LYS A 63 -5.64 -20.37 -13.99
CA LYS A 63 -4.26 -19.99 -13.74
C LYS A 63 -4.18 -18.58 -13.17
N ILE A 64 -3.25 -18.39 -12.24
CA ILE A 64 -2.80 -17.09 -11.78
C ILE A 64 -1.51 -16.78 -12.54
N LEU A 65 -1.44 -15.60 -13.17
CA LEU A 65 -0.24 -15.17 -13.88
C LEU A 65 0.78 -14.58 -12.88
N PRO A 66 2.09 -14.55 -13.23
CA PRO A 66 3.11 -14.00 -12.36
C PRO A 66 2.79 -12.54 -11.96
N ARG A 67 2.96 -12.26 -10.68
CA ARG A 67 2.80 -10.91 -10.12
C ARG A 67 4.05 -10.09 -10.42
N LYS A 68 3.88 -8.83 -10.86
CA LYS A 68 4.96 -7.85 -11.01
C LYS A 68 5.23 -7.06 -9.72
N SER A 69 4.21 -6.94 -8.88
CA SER A 69 4.26 -6.23 -7.59
C SER A 69 3.21 -6.81 -6.65
N ARG A 70 3.38 -6.60 -5.34
CA ARG A 70 2.38 -7.01 -4.35
C ARG A 70 2.48 -6.17 -3.07
N LEU A 71 1.34 -5.79 -2.52
CA LEU A 71 1.26 -5.26 -1.17
C LEU A 71 0.77 -6.37 -0.25
N SER A 72 1.60 -6.72 0.73
CA SER A 72 1.34 -7.85 1.63
C SER A 72 1.39 -7.44 3.10
N ARG A 73 0.76 -8.23 3.94
CA ARG A 73 0.88 -8.11 5.40
C ARG A 73 1.20 -9.44 6.05
N HIS A 74 1.85 -9.37 7.20
CA HIS A 74 2.07 -10.52 8.06
C HIS A 74 0.78 -10.91 8.81
N ILE A 75 0.47 -12.21 8.85
CA ILE A 75 -0.55 -12.79 9.73
C ILE A 75 0.17 -13.52 10.85
N PRO A 76 0.33 -12.89 12.06
CA PRO A 76 1.15 -13.45 13.14
C PRO A 76 0.71 -14.84 13.58
N GLU A 77 -0.61 -15.10 13.64
CA GLU A 77 -1.16 -16.35 14.14
C GLU A 77 -0.83 -17.56 13.23
N ARG A 78 -0.43 -17.31 11.97
CA ARG A 78 -0.18 -18.36 10.98
C ARG A 78 1.23 -18.33 10.41
N GLN A 79 2.00 -17.30 10.71
CA GLN A 79 3.30 -17.00 10.09
C GLN A 79 3.24 -17.05 8.55
N LEU A 80 2.15 -16.54 7.98
CA LEU A 80 1.88 -16.57 6.55
C LEU A 80 1.78 -15.16 5.96
N GLU A 81 2.24 -15.05 4.73
CA GLU A 81 2.00 -13.88 3.90
C GLU A 81 0.51 -13.79 3.53
N GLN A 82 -0.08 -12.63 3.69
CA GLN A 82 -1.34 -12.30 3.07
C GLN A 82 -1.15 -11.22 2.04
N VAL A 83 -1.18 -11.58 0.77
CA VAL A 83 -1.24 -10.60 -0.32
C VAL A 83 -2.58 -9.89 -0.25
N ILE A 84 -2.54 -8.58 -0.09
CA ILE A 84 -3.71 -7.70 -0.02
C ILE A 84 -4.10 -7.27 -1.43
N VAL A 85 -3.10 -6.80 -2.19
CA VAL A 85 -3.24 -6.35 -3.58
C VAL A 85 -2.05 -6.85 -4.37
N ALA A 86 -2.30 -7.34 -5.57
CA ALA A 86 -1.29 -7.74 -6.54
C ALA A 86 -1.26 -6.77 -7.73
N ASN A 87 -0.13 -6.70 -8.42
CA ASN A 87 0.06 -5.96 -9.66
C ASN A 87 -0.31 -4.46 -9.59
N ALA A 88 -0.24 -3.86 -8.39
CA ALA A 88 -0.40 -2.42 -8.25
C ALA A 88 0.85 -1.69 -8.77
N ASP A 89 0.65 -0.51 -9.37
CA ASP A 89 1.74 0.32 -9.87
C ASP A 89 2.29 1.22 -8.77
N GLN A 90 1.42 1.70 -7.88
CA GLN A 90 1.79 2.70 -6.88
C GLN A 90 0.99 2.59 -5.59
N ILE A 91 1.58 3.12 -4.50
CA ILE A 91 0.92 3.28 -3.21
C ILE A 91 0.78 4.77 -2.87
N LEU A 92 -0.47 5.23 -2.71
CA LEU A 92 -0.79 6.58 -2.27
C LEU A 92 -0.85 6.60 -0.74
N ILE A 93 0.20 7.11 -0.12
CA ILE A 93 0.34 7.20 1.33
C ILE A 93 -0.31 8.51 1.79
N VAL A 94 -1.54 8.42 2.29
CA VAL A 94 -2.24 9.60 2.79
C VAL A 94 -1.91 9.83 4.25
N ALA A 95 -1.31 10.97 4.53
CA ALA A 95 -1.08 11.51 5.86
C ALA A 95 -1.83 12.84 6.02
N SER A 96 -2.02 13.30 7.24
CA SER A 96 -2.57 14.63 7.51
C SER A 96 -1.53 15.51 8.18
N LEU A 97 -1.53 16.80 7.83
CA LEU A 97 -0.70 17.78 8.48
C LEU A 97 -1.13 17.97 9.94
N LYS A 98 -2.45 18.08 10.14
CA LYS A 98 -3.11 18.21 11.46
C LYS A 98 -4.38 17.37 11.56
N LYS A 99 -4.78 17.03 12.77
CA LYS A 99 -6.05 16.36 13.13
C LYS A 99 -6.33 15.06 12.33
N PRO A 100 -5.55 14.00 12.51
CA PRO A 100 -4.44 13.86 13.47
C PRO A 100 -3.15 14.54 12.99
N ASP A 101 -2.25 14.83 13.93
CA ASP A 101 -0.93 15.37 13.60
C ASP A 101 -0.13 14.38 12.76
N PHE A 102 0.78 14.92 11.94
CA PHE A 102 1.65 14.14 11.09
C PHE A 102 2.48 13.13 11.92
N ARG A 103 2.55 11.91 11.44
CA ARG A 103 3.29 10.82 12.10
C ARG A 103 4.26 10.19 11.10
N ASN A 104 5.50 10.64 11.11
CA ASN A 104 6.55 10.12 10.22
C ASN A 104 6.69 8.60 10.31
N GLY A 105 6.71 8.00 11.48
CA GLY A 105 6.86 6.54 11.63
C GLY A 105 5.73 5.71 10.97
N VAL A 106 4.53 6.27 10.80
CA VAL A 106 3.45 5.61 10.04
C VAL A 106 3.71 5.73 8.53
N VAL A 107 4.11 6.91 8.08
CA VAL A 107 4.46 7.16 6.66
C VAL A 107 5.63 6.27 6.27
N ASP A 108 6.70 6.27 7.05
CA ASP A 108 7.92 5.51 6.77
C ASP A 108 7.67 4.00 6.70
N ARG A 109 6.79 3.48 7.56
CA ARG A 109 6.38 2.07 7.51
C ARG A 109 5.62 1.74 6.22
N LEU A 110 4.77 2.64 5.75
CA LEU A 110 4.06 2.47 4.48
C LEU A 110 5.00 2.61 3.28
N LEU A 111 6.02 3.49 3.36
CA LEU A 111 7.10 3.58 2.36
C LEU A 111 7.84 2.24 2.25
N VAL A 112 8.30 1.69 3.38
CA VAL A 112 8.98 0.38 3.39
C VAL A 112 8.08 -0.71 2.81
N ALA A 113 6.79 -0.75 3.18
CA ALA A 113 5.86 -1.74 2.64
C ALA A 113 5.63 -1.59 1.13
N GLY A 114 5.57 -0.36 0.63
CA GLY A 114 5.45 -0.07 -0.80
C GLY A 114 6.70 -0.50 -1.57
N LEU A 115 7.88 -0.07 -1.11
CA LEU A 115 9.17 -0.41 -1.73
C LEU A 115 9.42 -1.92 -1.73
N ARG A 116 9.14 -2.61 -0.60
CA ARG A 116 9.25 -4.08 -0.51
C ARG A 116 8.34 -4.81 -1.48
N GLY A 117 7.23 -4.19 -1.84
CA GLY A 117 6.25 -4.75 -2.76
C GLY A 117 6.42 -4.33 -4.22
N ASP A 118 7.50 -3.63 -4.57
CA ASP A 118 7.76 -3.07 -5.90
C ASP A 118 6.66 -2.08 -6.36
N LEU A 119 6.14 -1.26 -5.42
CA LEU A 119 5.20 -0.18 -5.70
C LEU A 119 5.91 1.17 -5.62
N GLU A 120 5.58 2.08 -6.55
CA GLU A 120 6.01 3.48 -6.50
C GLU A 120 5.27 4.22 -5.36
N PRO A 121 5.95 4.74 -4.32
CA PRO A 121 5.27 5.47 -3.26
C PRO A 121 5.08 6.94 -3.62
N ILE A 122 3.86 7.44 -3.37
CA ILE A 122 3.50 8.87 -3.44
C ILE A 122 2.94 9.29 -2.10
N LEU A 123 3.52 10.30 -1.47
CA LEU A 123 3.03 10.87 -0.21
C LEU A 123 2.00 11.96 -0.50
N ILE A 124 0.78 11.77 0.00
CA ILE A 124 -0.28 12.78 -0.05
C ILE A 124 -0.43 13.39 1.33
N LEU A 125 -0.03 14.65 1.48
CA LEU A 125 -0.15 15.39 2.72
C LEU A 125 -1.45 16.21 2.72
N ASN A 126 -2.47 15.66 3.34
CA ASN A 126 -3.82 16.22 3.37
C ASN A 126 -4.01 17.20 4.54
N LYS A 127 -5.07 17.99 4.47
CA LYS A 127 -5.47 19.00 5.45
C LYS A 127 -4.44 20.11 5.63
N THR A 128 -3.84 20.53 4.52
CA THR A 128 -2.92 21.66 4.50
C THR A 128 -3.57 22.96 4.98
N ASP A 129 -4.92 23.03 4.90
CA ASP A 129 -5.74 24.12 5.43
C ASP A 129 -5.74 24.23 6.97
N LEU A 130 -5.26 23.23 7.69
CA LEU A 130 -5.23 23.21 9.16
C LEU A 130 -3.85 23.51 9.77
N GLY A 131 -2.80 23.59 8.96
CA GLY A 131 -1.45 23.90 9.40
C GLY A 131 -0.90 25.17 8.74
N SER A 132 0.32 25.53 9.09
CA SER A 132 1.04 26.60 8.43
C SER A 132 1.77 26.10 7.18
N GLU A 133 2.07 27.02 6.27
CA GLU A 133 2.89 26.73 5.11
C GLU A 133 4.29 26.22 5.51
N ALA A 134 4.88 26.79 6.55
CA ALA A 134 6.18 26.36 7.06
C ALA A 134 6.17 24.89 7.53
N GLU A 135 5.13 24.48 8.25
CA GLU A 135 4.98 23.06 8.67
C GLU A 135 4.84 22.12 7.46
N PHE A 136 4.10 22.55 6.45
CA PHE A 136 3.96 21.79 5.20
C PHE A 136 5.30 21.66 4.48
N LEU A 137 6.03 22.77 4.32
CA LEU A 137 7.31 22.79 3.61
C LEU A 137 8.36 21.91 4.29
N ILE A 138 8.46 21.93 5.61
CA ILE A 138 9.39 21.07 6.37
C ILE A 138 9.16 19.59 6.06
N ILE A 139 7.90 19.15 6.07
CA ILE A 139 7.57 17.74 5.79
C ILE A 139 7.77 17.44 4.31
N ARG A 140 7.32 18.31 3.42
CA ARG A 140 7.48 18.14 1.98
C ARG A 140 8.95 18.00 1.61
N ASP A 141 9.79 18.91 2.08
CA ASP A 141 11.20 18.95 1.73
C ASP A 141 11.92 17.73 2.28
N LEU A 142 11.62 17.30 3.52
CA LEU A 142 12.17 16.06 4.09
C LEU A 142 11.99 14.83 3.18
N TYR A 143 10.81 14.67 2.59
CA TYR A 143 10.56 13.50 1.73
C TYR A 143 10.93 13.72 0.27
N ASN A 144 10.84 14.95 -0.25
CA ASN A 144 11.28 15.27 -1.60
C ASN A 144 12.81 15.14 -1.75
N ASP A 145 13.59 15.54 -0.75
CA ASP A 145 15.05 15.41 -0.74
C ASP A 145 15.48 13.93 -0.77
N LEU A 146 14.61 13.03 -0.30
CA LEU A 146 14.76 11.59 -0.39
C LEU A 146 14.26 10.99 -1.72
N GLY A 147 13.81 11.83 -2.66
CA GLY A 147 13.30 11.41 -3.97
C GLY A 147 11.84 10.97 -3.99
N TYR A 148 11.10 11.09 -2.90
CA TYR A 148 9.67 10.76 -2.88
C TYR A 148 8.82 11.93 -3.37
N ARG A 149 7.87 11.64 -4.26
CA ARG A 149 6.89 12.63 -4.69
C ARG A 149 5.93 12.97 -3.55
N VAL A 150 5.82 14.27 -3.20
CA VAL A 150 4.91 14.77 -2.16
C VAL A 150 3.88 15.71 -2.75
N LEU A 151 2.59 15.40 -2.55
CA LEU A 151 1.46 16.22 -2.99
C LEU A 151 0.76 16.81 -1.77
N GLY A 152 0.71 18.14 -1.69
CA GLY A 152 -0.02 18.85 -0.64
C GLY A 152 -1.45 19.12 -1.05
N ILE A 153 -2.43 18.69 -0.24
CA ILE A 153 -3.84 18.85 -0.57
C ILE A 153 -4.69 19.34 0.61
N SER A 154 -5.80 19.98 0.29
CA SER A 154 -6.97 20.05 1.18
C SER A 154 -8.17 19.43 0.50
N ALA A 155 -8.45 18.17 0.81
CA ALA A 155 -9.59 17.48 0.24
C ALA A 155 -10.94 18.17 0.60
N LYS A 156 -10.99 18.92 1.71
CA LYS A 156 -12.16 19.68 2.13
C LYS A 156 -12.38 20.93 1.28
N GLN A 157 -11.29 21.57 0.83
CA GLN A 157 -11.34 22.82 0.06
C GLN A 157 -11.15 22.59 -1.45
N GLY A 158 -10.90 21.36 -1.88
CA GLY A 158 -10.64 21.02 -3.28
C GLY A 158 -9.25 21.42 -3.79
N ILE A 159 -8.32 21.78 -2.88
CA ILE A 159 -6.96 22.21 -3.26
C ILE A 159 -6.09 20.98 -3.55
N GLY A 160 -5.31 21.02 -4.65
CA GLY A 160 -4.35 19.97 -5.03
C GLY A 160 -4.99 18.66 -5.52
N ILE A 161 -6.31 18.63 -5.76
CA ILE A 161 -7.03 17.41 -6.13
C ILE A 161 -6.70 16.97 -7.56
N GLU A 162 -6.53 17.91 -8.48
CA GLU A 162 -6.20 17.60 -9.88
C GLU A 162 -4.82 16.96 -10.04
N GLU A 163 -3.83 17.38 -9.25
CA GLU A 163 -2.50 16.78 -9.24
C GLU A 163 -2.54 15.32 -8.78
N VAL A 164 -3.41 15.01 -7.81
CA VAL A 164 -3.66 13.63 -7.39
C VAL A 164 -4.36 12.87 -8.51
N ARG A 165 -5.39 13.44 -9.15
CA ARG A 165 -6.10 12.82 -10.28
C ARG A 165 -5.15 12.49 -11.42
N ASP A 166 -4.25 13.41 -11.76
CA ASP A 166 -3.23 13.18 -12.81
C ASP A 166 -2.30 12.02 -12.47
N SER A 167 -1.95 11.84 -11.18
CA SER A 167 -1.10 10.72 -10.75
C SER A 167 -1.79 9.34 -10.85
N LEU A 168 -3.12 9.32 -10.91
CA LEU A 168 -3.92 8.08 -10.99
C LEU A 168 -4.09 7.56 -12.41
N LYS A 169 -3.88 8.38 -13.45
CA LYS A 169 -4.17 8.04 -14.85
C LYS A 169 -3.46 6.76 -15.28
N ASN A 170 -4.26 5.79 -15.76
CA ASN A 170 -3.79 4.49 -16.26
C ASN A 170 -2.94 3.69 -15.26
N LYS A 171 -3.10 3.93 -13.96
CA LYS A 171 -2.37 3.25 -12.89
C LYS A 171 -3.31 2.45 -12.00
N ILE A 172 -2.80 1.34 -11.48
CA ILE A 172 -3.44 0.64 -10.36
C ILE A 172 -2.85 1.22 -9.07
N SER A 173 -3.66 1.99 -8.35
CA SER A 173 -3.22 2.80 -7.21
C SER A 173 -3.82 2.29 -5.91
N VAL A 174 -2.97 1.94 -4.94
CA VAL A 174 -3.41 1.51 -3.61
C VAL A 174 -3.49 2.70 -2.67
N LEU A 175 -4.64 2.90 -2.02
CA LEU A 175 -4.82 3.97 -1.05
C LEU A 175 -4.51 3.46 0.37
N ALA A 176 -3.47 4.01 0.99
CA ALA A 176 -3.02 3.64 2.33
C ALA A 176 -2.94 4.86 3.26
N GLY A 177 -2.96 4.62 4.56
CA GLY A 177 -2.82 5.68 5.57
C GLY A 177 -3.68 5.46 6.81
N HIS A 178 -3.33 6.15 7.90
CA HIS A 178 -3.99 6.02 9.20
C HIS A 178 -5.47 6.45 9.16
N SER A 179 -6.22 6.05 10.20
CA SER A 179 -7.60 6.52 10.37
C SER A 179 -7.65 8.03 10.60
N GLY A 180 -8.64 8.70 10.01
CA GLY A 180 -8.86 10.14 10.21
C GLY A 180 -7.99 11.06 9.36
N VAL A 181 -7.03 10.57 8.56
CA VAL A 181 -6.19 11.41 7.68
C VAL A 181 -6.94 11.99 6.48
N GLY A 182 -8.15 11.48 6.19
CA GLY A 182 -9.02 12.02 5.15
C GLY A 182 -9.03 11.24 3.84
N LYS A 183 -8.70 9.93 3.85
CA LYS A 183 -8.80 9.08 2.64
C LYS A 183 -10.17 9.13 1.97
N SER A 184 -11.25 8.94 2.74
CA SER A 184 -12.61 9.00 2.21
C SER A 184 -12.98 10.39 1.68
N SER A 185 -12.48 11.45 2.32
CA SER A 185 -12.67 12.82 1.84
C SER A 185 -11.93 13.08 0.54
N LEU A 186 -10.71 12.53 0.39
CA LEU A 186 -9.94 12.61 -0.85
C LEU A 186 -10.69 11.92 -1.99
N VAL A 187 -11.18 10.68 -1.78
CA VAL A 187 -11.91 9.97 -2.82
C VAL A 187 -13.20 10.69 -3.20
N LYS A 188 -13.91 11.26 -2.22
CA LYS A 188 -15.10 12.08 -2.50
C LYS A 188 -14.77 13.35 -3.27
N ALA A 189 -13.61 13.97 -3.02
CA ALA A 189 -13.15 15.14 -3.76
C ALA A 189 -12.73 14.81 -5.20
N LEU A 190 -12.08 13.63 -5.38
CA LEU A 190 -11.72 13.12 -6.72
C LEU A 190 -12.94 12.72 -7.54
N TYR A 191 -13.90 12.03 -6.93
CA TYR A 191 -15.06 11.42 -7.58
C TYR A 191 -16.34 11.69 -6.78
N PRO A 192 -16.93 12.89 -6.91
CA PRO A 192 -18.11 13.32 -6.11
C PRO A 192 -19.31 12.41 -6.28
N ASP A 193 -19.50 11.85 -7.49
CA ASP A 193 -20.63 11.00 -7.85
C ASP A 193 -20.48 9.54 -7.39
N TRP A 194 -19.34 9.20 -6.82
CA TRP A 194 -19.14 7.85 -6.33
C TRP A 194 -19.84 7.63 -4.98
N GLU A 195 -20.83 6.76 -4.96
CA GLU A 195 -21.45 6.27 -3.72
C GLU A 195 -20.55 5.29 -2.94
N ILE A 196 -19.24 5.43 -3.07
CA ILE A 196 -18.28 4.49 -2.49
C ILE A 196 -18.16 4.73 -0.99
N ARG A 197 -18.47 3.71 -0.21
CA ARG A 197 -18.26 3.66 1.25
C ARG A 197 -16.82 3.32 1.61
N ILE A 198 -15.85 4.11 1.12
CA ILE A 198 -14.46 3.93 1.49
C ILE A 198 -14.28 4.17 2.99
N GLY A 199 -13.85 3.15 3.70
CA GLY A 199 -13.59 3.24 5.14
C GLY A 199 -14.81 3.32 6.07
N ALA A 200 -16.05 3.26 5.56
CA ALA A 200 -17.28 3.38 6.37
C ALA A 200 -17.69 2.09 7.09
N VAL A 201 -17.04 0.96 6.83
CA VAL A 201 -17.43 -0.35 7.39
C VAL A 201 -17.16 -0.49 8.89
N ASN A 202 -16.48 0.47 9.54
CA ASN A 202 -16.07 0.34 10.95
C ASN A 202 -16.87 1.14 11.97
N GLN A 203 -17.97 1.82 11.61
CA GLN A 203 -18.76 2.56 12.61
C GLN A 203 -20.08 1.91 13.02
N LYS A 204 -20.55 0.86 12.34
CA LYS A 204 -21.84 0.22 12.68
C LYS A 204 -21.83 -1.30 12.48
N VAL A 205 -20.84 -2.02 13.01
CA VAL A 205 -21.05 -3.46 13.25
C VAL A 205 -20.81 -3.71 14.71
N GLY A 206 -21.93 -3.85 15.42
CA GLY A 206 -21.95 -4.31 16.80
C GLY A 206 -21.18 -5.64 16.95
N LYS A 207 -20.62 -5.85 18.13
CA LYS A 207 -19.96 -7.08 18.55
C LYS A 207 -20.69 -8.31 18.01
N GLY A 208 -20.11 -9.04 17.05
CA GLY A 208 -20.64 -10.36 16.73
C GLY A 208 -20.53 -10.89 15.31
N ARG A 209 -19.85 -10.23 14.36
CA ARG A 209 -19.61 -10.86 13.06
C ARG A 209 -18.27 -10.39 12.47
N HIS A 210 -17.28 -11.28 12.42
CA HIS A 210 -16.04 -11.10 11.65
C HIS A 210 -16.36 -11.04 10.16
N THR A 211 -16.75 -9.86 9.67
CA THR A 211 -16.79 -9.58 8.25
C THR A 211 -15.39 -9.13 7.87
N THR A 212 -14.58 -10.06 7.38
CA THR A 212 -13.29 -9.77 6.74
C THR A 212 -13.61 -8.89 5.53
N THR A 213 -13.43 -7.60 5.67
CA THR A 213 -13.61 -6.65 4.58
C THR A 213 -12.41 -6.86 3.64
N LEU A 214 -12.69 -7.43 2.48
CA LEU A 214 -11.68 -7.72 1.45
C LEU A 214 -11.41 -6.45 0.65
N ALA A 215 -10.20 -6.33 0.10
CA ALA A 215 -9.87 -5.26 -0.82
C ALA A 215 -10.79 -5.29 -2.05
N GLU A 216 -11.05 -4.13 -2.63
CA GLU A 216 -11.85 -3.98 -3.86
C GLU A 216 -11.22 -2.92 -4.76
N MET A 217 -11.21 -3.20 -6.08
CA MET A 217 -10.71 -2.30 -7.11
C MET A 217 -11.88 -1.59 -7.79
N PHE A 218 -11.77 -0.27 -7.88
CA PHE A 218 -12.75 0.60 -8.52
C PHE A 218 -12.13 1.16 -9.81
N PRO A 219 -12.77 0.97 -10.98
CA PRO A 219 -12.26 1.51 -12.23
C PRO A 219 -12.33 3.03 -12.22
N LEU A 220 -11.29 3.66 -12.72
CA LEU A 220 -11.21 5.11 -12.83
C LEU A 220 -11.68 5.59 -14.19
N PRO A 221 -12.38 6.72 -14.27
CA PRO A 221 -12.78 7.33 -15.57
C PRO A 221 -11.58 7.63 -16.47
N GLU A 222 -10.43 7.95 -15.87
CA GLU A 222 -9.18 8.26 -16.55
C GLU A 222 -8.36 7.01 -16.95
N GLY A 223 -8.93 5.82 -16.77
CA GLY A 223 -8.25 4.53 -16.91
C GLY A 223 -7.48 4.13 -15.64
N GLY A 224 -7.24 2.83 -15.49
CA GLY A 224 -6.65 2.26 -14.29
C GLY A 224 -7.65 1.99 -13.18
N PHE A 225 -7.17 1.82 -11.94
CA PHE A 225 -8.00 1.45 -10.80
C PHE A 225 -7.53 2.11 -9.50
N LEU A 226 -8.47 2.47 -8.65
CA LEU A 226 -8.22 2.78 -7.26
C LEU A 226 -8.57 1.56 -6.39
N VAL A 227 -7.64 1.16 -5.52
CA VAL A 227 -7.85 0.02 -4.62
C VAL A 227 -8.05 0.54 -3.20
N ASP A 228 -9.24 0.28 -2.64
CA ASP A 228 -9.49 0.48 -1.21
C ASP A 228 -9.10 -0.78 -0.44
N THR A 229 -8.23 -0.62 0.51
CA THR A 229 -7.72 -1.70 1.34
C THR A 229 -8.16 -1.51 2.79
N PRO A 230 -9.36 -2.00 3.17
CA PRO A 230 -9.79 -1.98 4.56
C PRO A 230 -8.81 -2.78 5.42
N GLY A 231 -8.22 -2.15 6.43
CA GLY A 231 -7.29 -2.82 7.34
C GLY A 231 -5.78 -2.61 7.06
N VAL A 232 -5.41 -1.84 6.04
CA VAL A 232 -4.01 -1.38 5.82
C VAL A 232 -3.57 -0.33 6.86
N ARG A 233 -4.37 -0.12 7.91
CA ARG A 233 -4.10 0.84 8.98
C ARG A 233 -2.87 0.51 9.81
N GLU A 234 -2.52 -0.76 9.89
CA GLU A 234 -1.41 -1.31 10.69
C GLU A 234 -0.64 -2.32 9.83
N LEU A 235 -0.18 -1.88 8.65
CA LEU A 235 0.73 -2.71 7.87
C LEU A 235 2.01 -2.92 8.67
N ARG A 236 2.20 -4.15 9.15
CA ARG A 236 3.55 -4.66 9.37
C ARG A 236 4.02 -5.16 8.01
N PRO A 237 5.08 -4.58 7.45
CA PRO A 237 5.63 -5.09 6.20
C PRO A 237 5.87 -6.59 6.32
N TRP A 238 5.40 -7.36 5.35
CA TRP A 238 5.67 -8.78 5.29
C TRP A 238 7.11 -9.00 4.85
N ASP A 239 7.77 -9.99 5.46
CA ASP A 239 9.06 -10.50 4.98
C ASP A 239 10.17 -9.42 4.89
N VAL A 240 10.13 -8.44 5.80
CA VAL A 240 11.25 -7.52 6.01
C VAL A 240 12.04 -8.02 7.21
N GLU A 241 13.22 -8.54 6.93
CA GLU A 241 14.15 -8.95 7.98
C GLU A 241 14.92 -7.75 8.55
N LYS A 242 15.38 -7.87 9.79
CA LYS A 242 16.23 -6.83 10.40
C LYS A 242 17.47 -6.53 9.56
N ALA A 243 18.04 -7.57 8.94
CA ALA A 243 19.26 -7.48 8.16
C ALA A 243 19.11 -6.76 6.81
N GLU A 244 17.87 -6.57 6.34
CA GLU A 244 17.58 -5.90 5.06
C GLU A 244 16.81 -4.60 5.21
N LEU A 245 16.38 -4.24 6.45
CA LEU A 245 15.56 -3.06 6.69
C LEU A 245 16.22 -1.76 6.21
N ASP A 246 17.53 -1.66 6.36
CA ASP A 246 18.34 -0.51 5.96
C ASP A 246 18.28 -0.22 4.45
N GLN A 247 18.03 -1.25 3.62
CA GLN A 247 17.92 -1.12 2.16
C GLN A 247 16.69 -0.30 1.73
N TYR A 248 15.67 -0.23 2.58
CA TYR A 248 14.43 0.54 2.31
C TYR A 248 14.51 1.99 2.81
N PHE A 249 15.64 2.40 3.39
CA PHE A 249 15.94 3.77 3.75
C PHE A 249 16.97 4.30 2.74
N VAL A 250 16.50 5.02 1.72
CA VAL A 250 17.35 5.48 0.60
C VAL A 250 18.53 6.30 1.07
N GLU A 251 18.36 7.06 2.15
CA GLU A 251 19.42 7.86 2.78
C GLU A 251 20.50 7.01 3.47
N PHE A 252 20.27 5.71 3.61
CA PHE A 252 21.25 4.76 4.17
C PHE A 252 22.14 4.13 3.09
N GLU A 253 22.18 4.65 1.86
CA GLU A 253 23.12 4.19 0.82
C GLU A 253 24.58 4.22 1.29
N VAL A 254 24.92 5.14 2.21
CA VAL A 254 26.24 5.19 2.88
C VAL A 254 26.60 3.94 3.68
N ARG A 255 25.65 3.01 3.94
CA ARG A 255 25.85 1.75 4.67
C ARG A 255 26.95 0.87 4.09
N GLU A 256 27.21 0.98 2.77
CA GLU A 256 28.29 0.25 2.11
C GLU A 256 29.67 0.63 2.67
N ASN A 257 29.81 1.79 3.30
CA ASN A 257 31.02 2.27 3.92
C ASN A 257 31.14 1.89 5.42
N CYS A 258 30.19 1.12 5.95
CA CYS A 258 30.29 0.64 7.33
C CYS A 258 31.44 -0.36 7.48
N HIS A 259 32.11 -0.33 8.64
CA HIS A 259 33.19 -1.26 8.93
C HIS A 259 32.71 -2.74 8.95
N PHE A 260 31.50 -2.99 9.41
CA PHE A 260 30.91 -4.34 9.48
C PHE A 260 29.86 -4.53 8.39
N SER A 261 29.94 -5.63 7.67
CA SER A 261 28.97 -5.99 6.61
C SER A 261 27.57 -6.28 7.16
N SER A 262 27.45 -6.65 8.44
CA SER A 262 26.19 -6.91 9.14
C SER A 262 25.87 -5.79 10.14
N CYS A 263 26.25 -4.54 9.82
CA CYS A 263 26.01 -3.40 10.69
C CYS A 263 24.49 -3.16 10.89
N SER A 264 24.08 -3.06 12.14
CA SER A 264 22.68 -2.72 12.48
C SER A 264 22.44 -1.22 12.59
N HIS A 265 23.46 -0.40 12.37
CA HIS A 265 23.46 1.06 12.41
C HIS A 265 22.92 1.65 13.73
N ARG A 266 23.15 0.97 14.86
CA ARG A 266 22.64 1.38 16.18
C ARG A 266 23.73 1.79 17.16
N HIS A 267 24.82 1.06 17.22
CA HIS A 267 25.89 1.25 18.20
C HIS A 267 27.25 0.75 17.73
N GLU A 268 27.35 0.26 16.51
CA GLU A 268 28.58 -0.28 15.97
C GLU A 268 29.63 0.82 15.77
N PRO A 269 30.88 0.60 16.16
CA PRO A 269 31.95 1.55 15.90
C PRO A 269 32.23 1.68 14.39
N ASN A 270 32.58 2.89 13.96
CA ASN A 270 32.81 3.21 12.55
C ASN A 270 31.61 2.90 11.63
N CYS A 271 30.40 3.13 12.12
CA CYS A 271 29.17 3.04 11.34
C CYS A 271 29.01 4.31 10.49
N ALA A 272 28.98 4.17 9.15
CA ALA A 272 28.82 5.30 8.25
C ALA A 272 27.44 5.98 8.38
N VAL A 273 26.39 5.21 8.66
CA VAL A 273 25.03 5.74 8.87
C VAL A 273 25.00 6.62 10.12
N LEU A 274 25.62 6.20 11.25
CA LEU A 274 25.69 7.03 12.46
C LEU A 274 26.52 8.29 12.24
N ALA A 275 27.64 8.18 11.50
CA ALA A 275 28.45 9.34 11.16
C ALA A 275 27.67 10.34 10.29
N SER A 276 26.89 9.86 9.31
CA SER A 276 26.03 10.72 8.48
C SER A 276 24.87 11.34 9.25
N LEU A 277 24.34 10.65 10.25
CA LEU A 277 23.34 11.20 11.17
C LEU A 277 23.96 12.35 12.02
N GLU A 278 25.15 12.15 12.57
CA GLU A 278 25.87 13.17 13.34
C GLU A 278 26.25 14.39 12.49
N ALA A 279 26.58 14.15 11.21
CA ALA A 279 26.86 15.21 10.24
C ALA A 279 25.59 15.94 9.72
N GLY A 280 24.39 15.51 10.14
CA GLY A 280 23.12 16.09 9.71
C GLY A 280 22.69 15.74 8.27
N GLN A 281 23.37 14.76 7.63
CA GLN A 281 23.03 14.26 6.30
C GLN A 281 21.81 13.33 6.32
N ILE A 282 21.62 12.63 7.43
CA ILE A 282 20.43 11.81 7.70
C ILE A 282 19.56 12.53 8.73
N HIS A 283 18.28 12.72 8.37
CA HIS A 283 17.37 13.44 9.25
C HIS A 283 16.99 12.59 10.49
N PRO A 284 17.07 13.12 11.73
CA PRO A 284 16.80 12.35 12.96
C PRO A 284 15.43 11.66 13.00
N LEU A 285 14.38 12.27 12.42
CA LEU A 285 13.04 11.66 12.35
C LEU A 285 13.07 10.35 11.56
N ARG A 286 13.80 10.31 10.46
CA ARG A 286 13.94 9.11 9.61
C ARG A 286 14.72 8.03 10.32
N TYR A 287 15.84 8.40 10.93
CA TYR A 287 16.62 7.46 11.73
C TYR A 287 15.83 6.88 12.91
N ASN A 288 15.04 7.72 13.60
CA ASN A 288 14.15 7.24 14.66
C ASN A 288 13.06 6.29 14.15
N SER A 289 12.55 6.51 12.93
CA SER A 289 11.62 5.57 12.30
C SER A 289 12.28 4.23 11.98
N TYR A 290 13.52 4.25 11.49
CA TYR A 290 14.32 3.04 11.29
C TYR A 290 14.46 2.26 12.60
N LEU A 291 14.92 2.89 13.67
CA LEU A 291 15.08 2.26 14.98
C LEU A 291 13.77 1.67 15.50
N ALA A 292 12.66 2.41 15.38
CA ALA A 292 11.35 1.94 15.83
C ALA A 292 10.88 0.71 15.04
N MET A 293 11.11 0.70 13.73
CA MET A 293 10.81 -0.48 12.90
C MET A 293 11.73 -1.64 13.22
N TYR A 294 13.03 -1.43 13.27
CA TYR A 294 14.03 -2.45 13.61
C TYR A 294 13.69 -3.16 14.93
N ASN A 295 13.32 -2.39 15.96
CA ASN A 295 12.96 -2.94 17.27
C ASN A 295 11.59 -3.66 17.28
N SER A 296 10.73 -3.38 16.31
CA SER A 296 9.41 -4.01 16.18
C SER A 296 9.42 -5.30 15.35
N LEU A 297 10.50 -5.57 14.63
CA LEU A 297 10.70 -6.82 13.90
C LEU A 297 11.17 -7.91 14.87
N GLU A 298 10.58 -9.08 14.76
CA GLU A 298 11.00 -10.27 15.53
C GLU A 298 12.32 -10.81 14.96
N ASN A 299 13.11 -11.48 15.79
CA ASN A 299 14.35 -12.12 15.39
C ASN A 299 14.03 -13.43 14.65
#